data_4b4300f103a868744b50c7702833a39f
#
_entry.id   4b4300f103a868744b50c7702833a39f
#
_cell.length_a   1.000
_cell.length_b   1.000
_cell.length_c   1.000
_cell.angle_alpha   90.00
_cell.angle_beta   90.00
_cell.angle_gamma   90.00
#
_symmetry.space_group_name_H-M   'P 1'
#
loop_
_entity.id
_entity.type
_entity.pdbx_description
1 polymer ?
#
loop_
_entity_poly.entity_id
_entity_poly.type
_entity_poly.pdbx_seq_one_letter_code
_entity_poly.pdbx_strand_id
1 'polypeptide(L)'
;MVKLILPIELTTEIEPHLPSDTKFVRVDSDGNFDSDPSDAEVYLNGFKLKPTTLHKVLAAAPGIRWQQTPSAGVNHILTPIFLEHDIILTNGAGVHAIPISEFVLSLILYHAKQLRQLQADHDQRKWEKSWLVLPELANSTVLILGTGNIGQAIAARIKPFGARVWGGRRHPQPLTNFDKIVGTNEWHALLPEVDYIIVATPLTPETKALIDETVLRSLPSHAYLINVGRGAVVDESALTKALTEGWIAGAGLDTVSIEPLPPESPLWLLPNLFITPHTSAISPALKGRITDLFLDNLERYRGNKPLRNVVNKKAGY
;
A
#
# COMPACT_ATOMS: atom_id res chain seq x y z
N MET A 1 22.58 -13.01 23.98
CA MET A 1 21.89 -11.73 24.34
C MET A 1 21.82 -10.92 23.07
N VAL A 2 20.63 -10.49 22.63
CA VAL A 2 20.45 -9.75 21.38
C VAL A 2 20.40 -8.26 21.71
N LYS A 3 21.13 -7.43 20.94
CA LYS A 3 21.03 -5.97 21.02
C LYS A 3 20.34 -5.41 19.80
N LEU A 4 19.39 -4.48 20.04
CA LEU A 4 18.52 -3.90 19.01
C LEU A 4 18.89 -2.44 18.77
N ILE A 5 18.60 -1.97 17.54
CA ILE A 5 18.47 -0.54 17.23
C ILE A 5 16.98 -0.29 16.97
N LEU A 6 16.37 0.60 17.74
CA LEU A 6 14.95 0.94 17.66
C LEU A 6 14.76 2.41 17.31
N PRO A 7 13.80 2.76 16.42
CA PRO A 7 13.49 4.15 16.13
C PRO A 7 12.77 4.77 17.34
N ILE A 8 13.11 6.00 17.67
CA ILE A 8 12.52 6.74 18.81
C ILE A 8 10.99 6.69 18.76
N GLU A 9 10.41 6.84 17.58
CA GLU A 9 8.96 6.93 17.37
C GLU A 9 8.17 5.64 17.66
N LEU A 10 8.83 4.48 17.74
CA LEU A 10 8.23 3.18 18.05
C LEU A 10 8.71 2.61 19.40
N THR A 11 9.72 3.21 20.02
CA THR A 11 10.33 2.67 21.24
C THR A 11 9.33 2.58 22.38
N THR A 12 8.49 3.60 22.57
CA THR A 12 7.50 3.64 23.67
C THR A 12 6.51 2.49 23.60
N GLU A 13 6.13 2.04 22.40
CA GLU A 13 5.23 0.91 22.20
C GLU A 13 5.95 -0.45 22.33
N ILE A 14 7.23 -0.51 21.98
CA ILE A 14 7.99 -1.77 21.90
C ILE A 14 8.65 -2.12 23.25
N GLU A 15 9.27 -1.15 23.90
CA GLU A 15 10.07 -1.32 25.11
C GLU A 15 9.36 -2.11 26.23
N PRO A 16 8.07 -1.86 26.56
CA PRO A 16 7.37 -2.59 27.63
C PRO A 16 7.21 -4.09 27.37
N HIS A 17 7.35 -4.51 26.11
CA HIS A 17 7.14 -5.90 25.68
C HIS A 17 8.45 -6.64 25.36
N LEU A 18 9.59 -5.97 25.50
CA LEU A 18 10.87 -6.61 25.26
C LEU A 18 11.22 -7.60 26.38
N PRO A 19 11.82 -8.76 26.05
CA PRO A 19 12.40 -9.64 27.06
C PRO A 19 13.42 -8.92 27.94
N SER A 20 13.45 -9.23 29.23
CA SER A 20 14.29 -8.53 30.23
C SER A 20 15.80 -8.59 29.97
N ASP A 21 16.24 -9.56 29.17
CA ASP A 21 17.65 -9.74 28.76
C ASP A 21 17.97 -9.03 27.42
N THR A 22 17.03 -8.24 26.86
CA THR A 22 17.23 -7.53 25.60
C THR A 22 17.80 -6.14 25.88
N LYS A 23 18.90 -5.80 25.20
CA LYS A 23 19.46 -4.44 25.19
C LYS A 23 19.02 -3.73 23.92
N PHE A 24 18.87 -2.43 23.98
CA PHE A 24 18.57 -1.64 22.80
C PHE A 24 19.19 -0.25 22.86
N VAL A 25 19.37 0.33 21.67
CA VAL A 25 19.82 1.69 21.41
C VAL A 25 18.72 2.39 20.62
N ARG A 26 18.44 3.65 20.92
CA ARG A 26 17.49 4.45 20.15
C ARG A 26 18.19 5.18 19.02
N VAL A 27 17.52 5.29 17.88
CA VAL A 27 17.99 6.06 16.74
C VAL A 27 16.91 7.05 16.29
N ASP A 28 17.32 8.29 16.01
CA ASP A 28 16.42 9.32 15.47
C ASP A 28 16.31 9.24 13.92
N SER A 29 15.49 10.12 13.34
CA SER A 29 15.29 10.21 11.88
C SER A 29 16.53 10.61 11.09
N ASP A 30 17.53 11.18 11.74
CA ASP A 30 18.78 11.64 11.12
C ASP A 30 19.95 10.68 11.35
N GLY A 31 19.70 9.59 12.08
CA GLY A 31 20.68 8.53 12.35
C GLY A 31 21.60 8.82 13.53
N ASN A 32 21.17 9.65 14.46
CA ASN A 32 21.89 9.85 15.71
C ASN A 32 21.42 8.84 16.76
N PHE A 33 22.35 8.33 17.55
CA PHE A 33 22.10 7.31 18.56
C PHE A 33 22.19 7.90 19.97
N ASP A 34 21.42 7.35 20.91
CA ASP A 34 21.48 7.70 22.32
C ASP A 34 22.62 6.99 23.07
N SER A 35 23.14 5.91 22.48
CA SER A 35 24.26 5.12 23.04
C SER A 35 24.98 4.37 21.91
N ASP A 36 26.04 3.63 22.22
CA ASP A 36 26.85 2.90 21.25
C ASP A 36 26.06 1.79 20.55
N PRO A 37 25.88 1.79 19.19
CA PRO A 37 25.17 0.78 18.44
C PRO A 37 26.08 -0.36 17.93
N SER A 38 27.38 -0.33 18.14
CA SER A 38 28.38 -1.12 17.39
C SER A 38 28.19 -2.65 17.45
N ASP A 39 27.62 -3.17 18.54
CA ASP A 39 27.34 -4.59 18.77
C ASP A 39 25.86 -4.99 18.53
N ALA A 40 25.09 -4.11 17.90
CA ALA A 40 23.70 -4.42 17.57
C ALA A 40 23.59 -5.43 16.41
N GLU A 41 22.65 -6.35 16.54
CA GLU A 41 22.38 -7.41 15.56
C GLU A 41 21.07 -7.19 14.80
N VAL A 42 20.14 -6.42 15.35
CA VAL A 42 18.79 -6.23 14.82
C VAL A 42 18.49 -4.74 14.70
N TYR A 43 17.96 -4.33 13.56
CA TYR A 43 17.52 -2.96 13.30
C TYR A 43 16.04 -2.94 12.89
N LEU A 44 15.21 -2.28 13.68
CA LEU A 44 13.88 -1.83 13.26
C LEU A 44 13.98 -0.37 12.83
N ASN A 45 13.71 -0.05 11.56
CA ASN A 45 13.72 1.34 11.14
C ASN A 45 12.37 2.04 11.36
N GLY A 46 12.39 3.37 11.40
CA GLY A 46 11.20 4.20 11.49
C GLY A 46 10.42 4.31 10.17
N PHE A 47 9.27 5.02 10.20
CA PHE A 47 8.37 5.16 9.05
C PHE A 47 8.97 5.93 7.87
N LYS A 48 9.84 6.90 8.14
CA LYS A 48 10.41 7.80 7.12
C LYS A 48 11.93 7.61 7.02
N LEU A 49 12.34 6.35 6.81
CA LEU A 49 13.76 6.04 6.66
C LEU A 49 14.33 6.72 5.42
N LYS A 50 15.30 7.61 5.64
CA LYS A 50 16.10 8.22 4.56
C LYS A 50 17.27 7.30 4.19
N PRO A 51 17.70 7.23 2.91
CA PRO A 51 18.89 6.46 2.53
C PRO A 51 20.14 6.86 3.33
N THR A 52 20.33 8.14 3.62
CA THR A 52 21.43 8.65 4.44
C THR A 52 21.41 8.13 5.86
N THR A 53 20.22 8.03 6.47
CA THR A 53 20.04 7.44 7.81
C THR A 53 20.37 5.95 7.80
N LEU A 54 19.86 5.20 6.79
CA LEU A 54 20.20 3.80 6.63
C LEU A 54 21.71 3.57 6.55
N HIS A 55 22.42 4.36 5.71
CA HIS A 55 23.86 4.23 5.54
C HIS A 55 24.63 4.53 6.85
N LYS A 56 24.21 5.55 7.60
CA LYS A 56 24.80 5.84 8.92
C LYS A 56 24.63 4.68 9.90
N VAL A 57 23.42 4.08 9.94
CA VAL A 57 23.14 2.94 10.83
C VAL A 57 24.00 1.73 10.45
N LEU A 58 24.06 1.38 9.15
CA LEU A 58 24.88 0.26 8.67
C LEU A 58 26.38 0.46 8.95
N ALA A 59 26.88 1.68 8.81
CA ALA A 59 28.27 2.01 9.11
C ALA A 59 28.59 1.93 10.62
N ALA A 60 27.65 2.37 11.48
CA ALA A 60 27.82 2.37 12.92
C ALA A 60 27.61 1.00 13.58
N ALA A 61 26.84 0.13 12.96
CA ALA A 61 26.51 -1.20 13.47
C ALA A 61 26.74 -2.28 12.39
N PRO A 62 27.98 -2.64 12.09
CA PRO A 62 28.33 -3.61 11.05
C PRO A 62 27.89 -5.04 11.41
N GLY A 63 27.50 -5.29 12.65
CA GLY A 63 26.99 -6.57 13.15
C GLY A 63 25.53 -6.86 12.84
N ILE A 64 24.79 -5.95 12.19
CA ILE A 64 23.38 -6.14 11.86
C ILE A 64 23.20 -7.37 10.95
N ARG A 65 22.35 -8.30 11.37
CA ARG A 65 21.97 -9.52 10.64
C ARG A 65 20.53 -9.50 10.16
N TRP A 66 19.67 -8.76 10.86
CA TRP A 66 18.27 -8.63 10.52
C TRP A 66 17.81 -7.17 10.62
N GLN A 67 17.16 -6.71 9.56
CA GLN A 67 16.43 -5.43 9.55
C GLN A 67 14.95 -5.69 9.30
N GLN A 68 14.10 -5.03 10.08
CA GLN A 68 12.66 -4.95 9.80
C GLN A 68 12.25 -3.52 9.46
N THR A 69 11.43 -3.37 8.43
CA THR A 69 10.80 -2.10 8.08
C THR A 69 9.31 -2.13 8.35
N PRO A 70 8.70 -1.04 8.88
CA PRO A 70 7.26 -0.92 9.01
C PRO A 70 6.53 -0.85 7.67
N SER A 71 7.21 -0.43 6.60
CA SER A 71 6.65 -0.31 5.26
C SER A 71 6.43 -1.67 4.60
N ALA A 72 5.38 -1.80 3.78
CA ALA A 72 5.19 -2.98 2.93
C ALA A 72 6.12 -2.93 1.71
N GLY A 73 6.27 -1.75 1.06
CA GLY A 73 7.22 -1.56 -0.05
C GLY A 73 8.63 -1.27 0.46
N VAL A 74 9.65 -1.81 -0.22
CA VAL A 74 11.05 -1.80 0.25
C VAL A 74 12.04 -1.12 -0.72
N ASN A 75 11.57 -0.52 -1.80
CA ASN A 75 12.41 0.11 -2.82
C ASN A 75 13.40 1.13 -2.25
N HIS A 76 13.01 1.86 -1.21
CA HIS A 76 13.84 2.86 -0.55
C HIS A 76 14.95 2.26 0.35
N ILE A 77 14.89 0.95 0.64
CA ILE A 77 15.87 0.23 1.46
C ILE A 77 16.84 -0.55 0.58
N LEU A 78 16.37 -1.13 -0.52
CA LEU A 78 17.18 -1.95 -1.42
C LEU A 78 18.15 -1.11 -2.26
N THR A 79 18.96 -0.29 -1.57
CA THR A 79 20.04 0.50 -2.17
C THR A 79 21.25 -0.40 -2.47
N PRO A 80 22.16 -0.03 -3.41
CA PRO A 80 23.39 -0.79 -3.66
C PRO A 80 24.17 -1.09 -2.36
N ILE A 81 24.32 -0.08 -1.49
CA ILE A 81 25.02 -0.24 -0.19
C ILE A 81 24.32 -1.28 0.68
N PHE A 82 22.99 -1.26 0.78
CA PHE A 82 22.26 -2.27 1.56
C PHE A 82 22.44 -3.68 0.99
N LEU A 83 22.48 -3.80 -0.34
CA LEU A 83 22.61 -5.09 -1.04
C LEU A 83 24.00 -5.72 -0.91
N GLU A 84 25.02 -4.94 -0.57
CA GLU A 84 26.38 -5.42 -0.25
C GLU A 84 26.44 -6.15 1.09
N HIS A 85 25.45 -5.93 1.97
CA HIS A 85 25.38 -6.59 3.27
C HIS A 85 24.51 -7.86 3.25
N ASP A 86 24.95 -8.88 3.95
CA ASP A 86 24.15 -10.11 4.16
C ASP A 86 23.17 -9.93 5.33
N ILE A 87 22.22 -8.99 5.14
CA ILE A 87 21.20 -8.67 6.14
C ILE A 87 19.87 -9.29 5.68
N ILE A 88 19.20 -10.04 6.54
CA ILE A 88 17.82 -10.46 6.30
C ILE A 88 16.93 -9.24 6.41
N LEU A 89 16.16 -8.92 5.35
CA LEU A 89 15.16 -7.85 5.38
C LEU A 89 13.77 -8.45 5.54
N THR A 90 13.02 -7.97 6.53
CA THR A 90 11.59 -8.23 6.68
C THR A 90 10.79 -6.94 6.54
N ASN A 91 9.59 -7.02 5.99
CA ASN A 91 8.75 -5.86 5.75
C ASN A 91 7.43 -5.89 6.55
N GLY A 92 6.70 -4.77 6.54
CA GLY A 92 5.41 -4.59 7.19
C GLY A 92 4.23 -5.16 6.40
N ALA A 93 4.43 -6.21 5.57
CA ALA A 93 3.32 -6.80 4.82
C ALA A 93 2.22 -7.30 5.77
N GLY A 94 0.98 -6.89 5.49
CA GLY A 94 -0.20 -7.23 6.30
C GLY A 94 -0.62 -6.16 7.31
N VAL A 95 0.31 -5.38 7.90
CA VAL A 95 -0.04 -4.39 8.94
C VAL A 95 -0.92 -3.24 8.41
N HIS A 96 -0.81 -2.95 7.11
CA HIS A 96 -1.56 -1.89 6.41
C HIS A 96 -2.85 -2.38 5.76
N ALA A 97 -3.11 -3.69 5.75
CA ALA A 97 -4.21 -4.27 4.96
C ALA A 97 -5.59 -3.79 5.42
N ILE A 98 -5.80 -3.63 6.73
CA ILE A 98 -7.07 -3.18 7.29
C ILE A 98 -7.37 -1.73 6.87
N PRO A 99 -6.56 -0.71 7.21
CA PRO A 99 -6.90 0.66 6.89
C PRO A 99 -7.01 0.90 5.38
N ILE A 100 -6.11 0.33 4.56
CA ILE A 100 -6.16 0.49 3.11
C ILE A 100 -7.45 -0.11 2.53
N SER A 101 -7.86 -1.29 2.99
CA SER A 101 -9.09 -1.91 2.47
C SER A 101 -10.37 -1.17 2.86
N GLU A 102 -10.41 -0.55 4.04
CA GLU A 102 -11.49 0.34 4.47
C GLU A 102 -11.50 1.63 3.64
N PHE A 103 -10.32 2.17 3.36
CA PHE A 103 -10.18 3.34 2.51
C PHE A 103 -10.65 3.07 1.07
N VAL A 104 -10.28 1.92 0.47
CA VAL A 104 -10.77 1.52 -0.86
C VAL A 104 -12.29 1.39 -0.87
N LEU A 105 -12.88 0.75 0.13
CA LEU A 105 -14.34 0.62 0.24
C LEU A 105 -15.01 1.99 0.36
N SER A 106 -14.41 2.93 1.11
CA SER A 106 -14.93 4.30 1.22
C SER A 106 -14.93 5.03 -0.13
N LEU A 107 -13.87 4.87 -0.95
CA LEU A 107 -13.80 5.44 -2.30
C LEU A 107 -14.86 4.86 -3.24
N ILE A 108 -15.07 3.55 -3.20
CA ILE A 108 -16.13 2.89 -3.97
C ILE A 108 -17.51 3.48 -3.61
N LEU A 109 -17.82 3.53 -2.31
CA LEU A 109 -19.11 4.05 -1.84
C LEU A 109 -19.24 5.56 -2.06
N TYR A 110 -18.16 6.33 -1.92
CA TYR A 110 -18.11 7.76 -2.24
C TYR A 110 -18.49 8.02 -3.70
N HIS A 111 -17.92 7.24 -4.62
CA HIS A 111 -18.25 7.31 -6.04
C HIS A 111 -19.69 6.82 -6.31
N ALA A 112 -20.03 5.60 -5.89
CA ALA A 112 -21.35 4.99 -6.16
C ALA A 112 -22.51 5.83 -5.60
N LYS A 113 -22.32 6.49 -4.46
CA LYS A 113 -23.36 7.33 -3.84
C LYS A 113 -23.22 8.81 -4.18
N GLN A 114 -22.33 9.17 -5.12
CA GLN A 114 -22.10 10.53 -5.58
C GLN A 114 -21.94 11.55 -4.45
N LEU A 115 -21.20 11.13 -3.37
CA LEU A 115 -21.12 11.93 -2.13
C LEU A 115 -20.49 13.31 -2.37
N ARG A 116 -19.62 13.45 -3.36
CA ARG A 116 -19.05 14.75 -3.75
C ARG A 116 -20.13 15.74 -4.18
N GLN A 117 -21.05 15.29 -5.03
CA GLN A 117 -22.13 16.15 -5.55
C GLN A 117 -23.16 16.43 -4.43
N LEU A 118 -23.52 15.43 -3.66
CA LEU A 118 -24.43 15.60 -2.50
C LEU A 118 -23.86 16.59 -1.48
N GLN A 119 -22.53 16.57 -1.24
CA GLN A 119 -21.88 17.56 -0.38
C GLN A 119 -21.93 18.95 -0.99
N ALA A 120 -21.67 19.08 -2.29
CA ALA A 120 -21.75 20.37 -2.98
C ALA A 120 -23.19 20.95 -2.96
N ASP A 121 -24.19 20.10 -3.12
CA ASP A 121 -25.59 20.53 -3.02
C ASP A 121 -25.95 20.94 -1.60
N HIS A 122 -25.47 20.21 -0.58
CA HIS A 122 -25.63 20.61 0.83
C HIS A 122 -25.03 22.01 1.11
N ASP A 123 -23.79 22.25 0.65
CA ASP A 123 -23.09 23.53 0.86
C ASP A 123 -23.83 24.69 0.17
N GLN A 124 -24.50 24.41 -0.96
CA GLN A 124 -25.35 25.36 -1.69
C GLN A 124 -26.80 25.41 -1.19
N ARG A 125 -27.17 24.65 -0.11
CA ARG A 125 -28.53 24.52 0.44
C ARG A 125 -29.56 24.08 -0.61
N LYS A 126 -29.16 23.23 -1.57
CA LYS A 126 -30.01 22.65 -2.60
C LYS A 126 -30.58 21.31 -2.12
N TRP A 127 -31.91 21.20 -2.13
CA TRP A 127 -32.65 19.97 -1.89
C TRP A 127 -33.15 19.41 -3.24
N GLU A 128 -32.21 18.92 -4.03
CA GLU A 128 -32.47 18.43 -5.38
C GLU A 128 -32.16 16.92 -5.48
N LYS A 129 -32.98 16.20 -6.23
CA LYS A 129 -32.81 14.75 -6.43
C LYS A 129 -33.10 14.24 -7.85
N SER A 130 -33.48 15.14 -8.76
CA SER A 130 -33.90 14.76 -10.12
C SER A 130 -32.78 14.16 -10.96
N TRP A 131 -31.51 14.47 -10.63
CA TRP A 131 -30.32 13.97 -11.31
C TRP A 131 -29.74 12.70 -10.69
N LEU A 132 -30.24 12.26 -9.52
CA LEU A 132 -29.64 11.16 -8.76
C LEU A 132 -29.83 9.81 -9.46
N VAL A 133 -28.72 9.20 -9.86
CA VAL A 133 -28.61 7.79 -10.18
C VAL A 133 -27.54 7.21 -9.27
N LEU A 134 -27.95 6.51 -8.21
CA LEU A 134 -27.07 6.00 -7.17
C LEU A 134 -26.91 4.49 -7.29
N PRO A 135 -25.90 4.00 -8.06
CA PRO A 135 -25.68 2.57 -8.22
C PRO A 135 -25.48 1.87 -6.88
N GLU A 136 -25.84 0.59 -6.84
CA GLU A 136 -25.55 -0.29 -5.72
C GLU A 136 -24.25 -1.05 -6.00
N LEU A 137 -23.50 -1.36 -4.93
CA LEU A 137 -22.33 -2.23 -5.05
C LEU A 137 -22.73 -3.70 -5.26
N ALA A 138 -23.94 -4.06 -4.86
CA ALA A 138 -24.52 -5.38 -5.14
C ALA A 138 -24.55 -5.67 -6.65
N ASN A 139 -24.10 -6.86 -7.03
CA ASN A 139 -23.97 -7.32 -8.42
C ASN A 139 -22.92 -6.59 -9.28
N SER A 140 -22.23 -5.56 -8.76
CA SER A 140 -21.12 -4.96 -9.48
C SER A 140 -19.92 -5.91 -9.57
N THR A 141 -19.09 -5.71 -10.58
CA THR A 141 -17.85 -6.47 -10.79
C THR A 141 -16.64 -5.65 -10.36
N VAL A 142 -15.90 -6.16 -9.39
CA VAL A 142 -14.69 -5.52 -8.86
C VAL A 142 -13.48 -6.37 -9.23
N LEU A 143 -12.59 -5.82 -10.06
CA LEU A 143 -11.31 -6.44 -10.40
C LEU A 143 -10.20 -5.88 -9.53
N ILE A 144 -9.51 -6.76 -8.78
CA ILE A 144 -8.39 -6.40 -7.90
C ILE A 144 -7.09 -6.90 -8.54
N LEU A 145 -6.26 -5.99 -9.02
CA LEU A 145 -4.91 -6.28 -9.49
C LEU A 145 -3.95 -6.27 -8.31
N GLY A 146 -3.37 -7.43 -8.00
CA GLY A 146 -2.57 -7.65 -6.80
C GLY A 146 -3.39 -8.23 -5.65
N THR A 147 -3.45 -9.57 -5.57
CA THR A 147 -4.21 -10.31 -4.55
C THR A 147 -3.33 -10.74 -3.37
N GLY A 148 -2.43 -9.86 -2.93
CA GLY A 148 -1.64 -9.98 -1.70
C GLY A 148 -2.48 -9.67 -0.45
N ASN A 149 -1.83 -9.35 0.67
CA ASN A 149 -2.52 -9.05 1.93
C ASN A 149 -3.57 -7.93 1.78
N ILE A 150 -3.23 -6.85 1.07
CA ILE A 150 -4.14 -5.72 0.82
C ILE A 150 -5.30 -6.17 -0.06
N GLY A 151 -5.03 -6.80 -1.20
CA GLY A 151 -6.08 -7.25 -2.12
C GLY A 151 -7.05 -8.26 -1.49
N GLN A 152 -6.56 -9.19 -0.67
CA GLN A 152 -7.41 -10.12 0.07
C GLN A 152 -8.26 -9.41 1.13
N ALA A 153 -7.69 -8.42 1.83
CA ALA A 153 -8.45 -7.61 2.81
C ALA A 153 -9.54 -6.75 2.13
N ILE A 154 -9.27 -6.23 0.93
CA ILE A 154 -10.25 -5.53 0.10
C ILE A 154 -11.38 -6.49 -0.31
N ALA A 155 -11.04 -7.66 -0.86
CA ALA A 155 -12.01 -8.67 -1.27
C ALA A 155 -12.93 -9.08 -0.10
N ALA A 156 -12.34 -9.32 1.08
CA ALA A 156 -13.11 -9.69 2.28
C ALA A 156 -14.12 -8.62 2.73
N ARG A 157 -13.85 -7.33 2.46
CA ARG A 157 -14.75 -6.23 2.81
C ARG A 157 -15.81 -5.95 1.73
N ILE A 158 -15.47 -6.19 0.48
CA ILE A 158 -16.38 -5.95 -0.65
C ILE A 158 -17.37 -7.11 -0.83
N LYS A 159 -16.92 -8.35 -0.64
CA LYS A 159 -17.74 -9.53 -0.84
C LYS A 159 -19.09 -9.54 -0.10
N PRO A 160 -19.19 -9.12 1.17
CA PRO A 160 -20.47 -9.03 1.89
C PRO A 160 -21.48 -8.04 1.30
N PHE A 161 -21.06 -7.12 0.43
CA PHE A 161 -21.97 -6.21 -0.30
C PHE A 161 -22.63 -6.88 -1.50
N GLY A 162 -22.34 -8.15 -1.78
CA GLY A 162 -22.95 -8.87 -2.90
C GLY A 162 -22.25 -8.62 -4.25
N ALA A 163 -21.07 -8.02 -4.26
CA ALA A 163 -20.27 -7.81 -5.48
C ALA A 163 -19.64 -9.11 -6.00
N ARG A 164 -19.42 -9.18 -7.31
CA ARG A 164 -18.53 -10.17 -7.93
C ARG A 164 -17.09 -9.67 -7.78
N VAL A 165 -16.23 -10.45 -7.14
CA VAL A 165 -14.83 -10.07 -6.88
C VAL A 165 -13.90 -10.93 -7.71
N TRP A 166 -13.18 -10.30 -8.62
CA TRP A 166 -12.17 -10.94 -9.46
C TRP A 166 -10.77 -10.47 -9.07
N GLY A 167 -9.77 -11.32 -9.28
CA GLY A 167 -8.39 -11.00 -8.94
C GLY A 167 -7.42 -11.32 -10.06
N GLY A 168 -6.45 -10.41 -10.27
CA GLY A 168 -5.29 -10.61 -11.13
C GLY A 168 -4.01 -10.84 -10.32
N ARG A 169 -3.24 -11.91 -10.60
CA ARG A 169 -1.98 -12.20 -9.93
C ARG A 169 -1.02 -13.02 -10.80
N ARG A 170 0.28 -12.97 -10.48
CA ARG A 170 1.33 -13.67 -11.24
C ARG A 170 1.14 -15.19 -11.26
N HIS A 171 0.79 -15.78 -10.13
CA HIS A 171 0.57 -17.23 -9.97
C HIS A 171 -0.87 -17.46 -9.53
N PRO A 172 -1.80 -17.69 -10.49
CA PRO A 172 -3.22 -17.84 -10.17
C PRO A 172 -3.47 -19.08 -9.33
N GLN A 173 -4.25 -18.89 -8.27
CA GLN A 173 -4.76 -19.96 -7.41
C GLN A 173 -6.05 -19.46 -6.76
N PRO A 174 -7.00 -20.33 -6.41
CA PRO A 174 -8.21 -19.94 -5.69
C PRO A 174 -7.87 -19.24 -4.37
N LEU A 175 -8.58 -18.17 -4.07
CA LEU A 175 -8.46 -17.41 -2.82
C LEU A 175 -9.86 -17.15 -2.26
N THR A 176 -9.97 -17.15 -0.93
CA THR A 176 -11.21 -16.82 -0.23
C THR A 176 -11.69 -15.41 -0.61
N ASN A 177 -12.99 -15.22 -0.76
CA ASN A 177 -13.68 -13.98 -1.16
C ASN A 177 -13.44 -13.54 -2.61
N PHE A 178 -12.82 -14.37 -3.45
CA PHE A 178 -12.73 -14.14 -4.89
C PHE A 178 -13.60 -15.15 -5.64
N ASP A 179 -14.39 -14.67 -6.60
CA ASP A 179 -15.17 -15.54 -7.50
C ASP A 179 -14.34 -16.05 -8.66
N LYS A 180 -13.31 -15.30 -9.04
CA LYS A 180 -12.40 -15.65 -10.13
C LYS A 180 -11.01 -15.09 -9.85
N ILE A 181 -9.97 -15.90 -10.09
CA ILE A 181 -8.56 -15.47 -10.09
C ILE A 181 -7.95 -15.83 -11.42
N VAL A 182 -7.27 -14.87 -12.03
CA VAL A 182 -6.64 -15.02 -13.36
C VAL A 182 -5.16 -14.63 -13.32
N GLY A 183 -4.41 -15.13 -14.32
CA GLY A 183 -3.00 -14.84 -14.50
C GLY A 183 -2.72 -13.44 -15.06
N THR A 184 -1.42 -13.09 -15.15
CA THR A 184 -0.94 -11.76 -15.51
C THR A 184 -1.47 -11.25 -16.86
N ASN A 185 -1.65 -12.13 -17.84
CA ASN A 185 -2.09 -11.77 -19.20
C ASN A 185 -3.59 -12.03 -19.45
N GLU A 186 -4.30 -12.58 -18.47
CA GLU A 186 -5.69 -13.04 -18.67
C GLU A 186 -6.73 -12.00 -18.20
N TRP A 187 -6.36 -11.11 -17.28
CA TRP A 187 -7.29 -10.16 -16.71
C TRP A 187 -7.78 -9.08 -17.70
N HIS A 188 -7.02 -8.85 -18.79
CA HIS A 188 -7.43 -7.90 -19.82
C HIS A 188 -8.75 -8.30 -20.49
N ALA A 189 -8.99 -9.61 -20.68
CA ALA A 189 -10.25 -10.10 -21.24
C ALA A 189 -11.47 -9.86 -20.34
N LEU A 190 -11.25 -9.50 -19.09
CA LEU A 190 -12.32 -9.22 -18.11
C LEU A 190 -12.75 -7.75 -18.09
N LEU A 191 -11.92 -6.83 -18.63
CA LEU A 191 -12.12 -5.39 -18.53
C LEU A 191 -13.51 -4.90 -18.99
N PRO A 192 -14.11 -5.42 -20.08
CA PRO A 192 -15.44 -4.96 -20.51
C PRO A 192 -16.58 -5.17 -19.50
N GLU A 193 -16.38 -6.03 -18.49
CA GLU A 193 -17.37 -6.32 -17.46
C GLU A 193 -17.05 -5.69 -16.10
N VAL A 194 -16.01 -4.85 -16.01
CA VAL A 194 -15.49 -4.33 -14.73
C VAL A 194 -16.10 -2.97 -14.40
N ASP A 195 -16.81 -2.89 -13.27
CA ASP A 195 -17.33 -1.62 -12.74
C ASP A 195 -16.28 -0.88 -11.92
N TYR A 196 -15.46 -1.62 -11.16
CA TYR A 196 -14.37 -1.07 -10.33
C TYR A 196 -13.08 -1.82 -10.57
N ILE A 197 -12.02 -1.11 -10.96
CA ILE A 197 -10.68 -1.67 -11.06
C ILE A 197 -9.79 -1.12 -9.92
N ILE A 198 -9.23 -2.01 -9.12
CA ILE A 198 -8.43 -1.66 -7.94
C ILE A 198 -6.98 -2.12 -8.16
N VAL A 199 -6.06 -1.18 -8.10
CA VAL A 199 -4.62 -1.42 -8.22
C VAL A 199 -4.01 -1.51 -6.82
N ALA A 200 -3.56 -2.72 -6.45
CA ALA A 200 -2.87 -3.02 -5.19
C ALA A 200 -1.57 -3.81 -5.43
N THR A 201 -0.97 -3.66 -6.63
CA THR A 201 0.29 -4.28 -7.03
C THR A 201 1.49 -3.46 -6.56
N PRO A 202 2.64 -4.09 -6.26
CA PRO A 202 3.90 -3.36 -6.10
C PRO A 202 4.34 -2.78 -7.45
N LEU A 203 5.21 -1.76 -7.41
CA LEU A 203 5.89 -1.25 -8.59
C LEU A 203 7.10 -2.14 -8.90
N THR A 204 7.09 -2.74 -10.07
CA THR A 204 8.19 -3.51 -10.65
C THR A 204 8.34 -3.11 -12.13
N PRO A 205 9.40 -3.53 -12.83
CA PRO A 205 9.49 -3.29 -14.27
C PRO A 205 8.27 -3.78 -15.06
N GLU A 206 7.64 -4.89 -14.64
CA GLU A 206 6.48 -5.49 -15.31
C GLU A 206 5.15 -4.79 -14.95
N THR A 207 5.10 -4.06 -13.83
CA THR A 207 3.88 -3.36 -13.39
C THR A 207 3.93 -1.85 -13.60
N LYS A 208 5.06 -1.33 -14.06
CA LYS A 208 5.17 0.07 -14.47
C LYS A 208 4.23 0.35 -15.65
N ALA A 209 3.39 1.37 -15.51
CA ALA A 209 2.35 1.74 -16.47
C ALA A 209 1.43 0.54 -16.86
N LEU A 210 1.16 -0.35 -15.89
CA LEU A 210 0.26 -1.49 -16.07
C LEU A 210 -1.15 -1.04 -16.48
N ILE A 211 -1.59 0.11 -15.99
CA ILE A 211 -2.84 0.76 -16.38
C ILE A 211 -2.47 1.85 -17.40
N ASP A 212 -2.44 1.47 -18.64
CA ASP A 212 -2.13 2.31 -19.80
C ASP A 212 -3.39 2.76 -20.56
N GLU A 213 -3.22 3.46 -21.68
CA GLU A 213 -4.33 3.90 -22.53
C GLU A 213 -5.17 2.72 -23.05
N THR A 214 -4.55 1.61 -23.39
CA THR A 214 -5.23 0.40 -23.91
C THR A 214 -6.15 -0.18 -22.85
N VAL A 215 -5.67 -0.29 -21.62
CA VAL A 215 -6.48 -0.77 -20.48
C VAL A 215 -7.62 0.18 -20.20
N LEU A 216 -7.37 1.50 -20.13
CA LEU A 216 -8.39 2.50 -19.83
C LEU A 216 -9.50 2.54 -20.90
N ARG A 217 -9.15 2.37 -22.18
CA ARG A 217 -10.14 2.28 -23.29
C ARG A 217 -10.93 0.97 -23.31
N SER A 218 -10.41 -0.07 -22.67
CA SER A 218 -11.09 -1.37 -22.62
C SER A 218 -12.13 -1.46 -21.48
N LEU A 219 -12.13 -0.48 -20.56
CA LEU A 219 -13.09 -0.39 -19.47
C LEU A 219 -14.41 0.22 -19.96
N PRO A 220 -15.55 -0.14 -19.35
CA PRO A 220 -16.81 0.55 -19.57
C PRO A 220 -16.73 2.02 -19.14
N SER A 221 -17.50 2.89 -19.78
CA SER A 221 -17.48 4.34 -19.47
C SER A 221 -17.97 4.69 -18.05
N HIS A 222 -18.67 3.78 -17.39
CA HIS A 222 -19.08 3.92 -16.00
C HIS A 222 -18.06 3.38 -15.01
N ALA A 223 -16.97 2.77 -15.46
CA ALA A 223 -15.96 2.18 -14.60
C ALA A 223 -15.22 3.24 -13.75
N TYR A 224 -14.81 2.82 -12.56
CA TYR A 224 -14.06 3.65 -11.62
C TYR A 224 -12.72 2.99 -11.26
N LEU A 225 -11.61 3.73 -11.43
CA LEU A 225 -10.26 3.26 -11.10
C LEU A 225 -9.89 3.67 -9.67
N ILE A 226 -9.31 2.75 -8.90
CA ILE A 226 -8.72 3.07 -7.58
C ILE A 226 -7.27 2.58 -7.55
N ASN A 227 -6.33 3.48 -7.22
CA ASN A 227 -4.92 3.13 -7.04
C ASN A 227 -4.47 3.37 -5.59
N VAL A 228 -4.19 2.27 -4.88
CA VAL A 228 -3.59 2.22 -3.55
C VAL A 228 -2.24 1.49 -3.55
N GLY A 229 -1.70 1.20 -4.72
CA GLY A 229 -0.40 0.55 -4.92
C GLY A 229 0.74 1.56 -4.97
N ARG A 230 1.17 1.91 -6.17
CA ARG A 230 2.19 2.94 -6.45
C ARG A 230 1.75 3.77 -7.66
N GLY A 231 2.02 5.08 -7.63
CA GLY A 231 1.61 6.00 -8.70
C GLY A 231 2.03 5.54 -10.08
N ALA A 232 3.30 5.20 -10.26
CA ALA A 232 3.86 4.79 -11.55
C ALA A 232 3.32 3.45 -12.11
N VAL A 233 2.41 2.75 -11.40
CA VAL A 233 1.66 1.62 -11.95
C VAL A 233 0.57 2.08 -12.91
N VAL A 234 0.13 3.32 -12.78
CA VAL A 234 -0.83 3.98 -13.68
C VAL A 234 -0.07 4.97 -14.56
N ASP A 235 -0.33 4.95 -15.86
CA ASP A 235 0.10 6.02 -16.76
C ASP A 235 -0.79 7.25 -16.50
N GLU A 236 -0.26 8.23 -15.78
CA GLU A 236 -1.00 9.44 -15.39
C GLU A 236 -1.39 10.32 -16.60
N SER A 237 -0.61 10.28 -17.69
CA SER A 237 -0.95 10.97 -18.92
C SER A 237 -2.17 10.34 -19.59
N ALA A 238 -2.17 9.02 -19.71
CA ALA A 238 -3.30 8.26 -20.23
C ALA A 238 -4.54 8.41 -19.32
N LEU A 239 -4.36 8.39 -17.99
CA LEU A 239 -5.47 8.60 -17.04
C LEU A 239 -6.06 10.00 -17.17
N THR A 240 -5.22 11.03 -17.25
CA THR A 240 -5.67 12.42 -17.45
C THR A 240 -6.55 12.53 -18.68
N LYS A 241 -6.12 11.95 -19.79
CA LYS A 241 -6.87 11.93 -21.05
C LYS A 241 -8.18 11.14 -20.89
N ALA A 242 -8.13 9.95 -20.27
CA ALA A 242 -9.30 9.10 -20.04
C ALA A 242 -10.38 9.83 -19.22
N LEU A 243 -9.98 10.55 -18.17
CA LEU A 243 -10.89 11.32 -17.33
C LEU A 243 -11.45 12.55 -18.03
N THR A 244 -10.63 13.23 -18.85
CA THR A 244 -11.05 14.41 -19.60
C THR A 244 -12.01 14.06 -20.74
N GLU A 245 -11.75 12.96 -21.45
CA GLU A 245 -12.55 12.50 -22.59
C GLU A 245 -13.70 11.56 -22.17
N GLY A 246 -13.82 11.22 -20.88
CA GLY A 246 -14.90 10.38 -20.35
C GLY A 246 -14.83 8.91 -20.77
N TRP A 247 -13.63 8.35 -20.95
CA TRP A 247 -13.46 6.92 -21.22
C TRP A 247 -13.88 6.08 -20.02
N ILE A 248 -13.66 6.63 -18.80
CA ILE A 248 -14.11 6.05 -17.52
C ILE A 248 -14.80 7.16 -16.69
N ALA A 249 -15.64 6.75 -15.74
CA ALA A 249 -16.42 7.70 -14.94
C ALA A 249 -15.57 8.53 -13.99
N GLY A 250 -14.49 7.97 -13.47
CA GLY A 250 -13.65 8.69 -12.53
C GLY A 250 -12.52 7.81 -11.97
N ALA A 251 -11.73 8.40 -11.06
CA ALA A 251 -10.69 7.68 -10.35
C ALA A 251 -10.47 8.18 -8.91
N GLY A 252 -9.93 7.30 -8.05
CA GLY A 252 -9.42 7.61 -6.72
C GLY A 252 -7.95 7.21 -6.63
N LEU A 253 -7.06 8.18 -6.37
CA LEU A 253 -5.61 7.95 -6.26
C LEU A 253 -5.14 8.27 -4.84
N ASP A 254 -4.64 7.28 -4.12
CA ASP A 254 -3.90 7.52 -2.88
C ASP A 254 -2.40 7.70 -3.14
N THR A 255 -1.94 7.24 -4.29
CA THR A 255 -0.54 7.35 -4.73
C THR A 255 -0.44 7.93 -6.13
N VAL A 256 0.54 8.78 -6.34
CA VAL A 256 0.84 9.44 -7.63
C VAL A 256 2.31 9.25 -7.99
N SER A 257 2.68 9.49 -9.26
CA SER A 257 4.04 9.22 -9.77
C SER A 257 5.10 10.13 -9.14
N ILE A 258 4.72 11.37 -8.80
CA ILE A 258 5.58 12.33 -8.12
C ILE A 258 4.92 12.70 -6.80
N GLU A 259 5.54 12.35 -5.69
CA GLU A 259 5.06 12.65 -4.34
C GLU A 259 6.07 13.53 -3.58
N PRO A 260 5.65 14.68 -3.03
CA PRO A 260 4.32 15.29 -3.08
C PRO A 260 3.89 15.72 -4.48
N LEU A 261 2.57 15.60 -4.77
CA LEU A 261 2.01 16.06 -6.04
C LEU A 261 2.22 17.58 -6.19
N PRO A 262 2.90 18.05 -7.26
CA PRO A 262 3.14 19.47 -7.47
C PRO A 262 1.85 20.28 -7.58
N PRO A 263 1.80 21.52 -7.05
CA PRO A 263 0.62 22.38 -7.10
C PRO A 263 0.12 22.66 -8.54
N GLU A 264 1.03 22.66 -9.51
CA GLU A 264 0.77 22.88 -10.93
C GLU A 264 0.28 21.65 -11.69
N SER A 265 0.19 20.49 -11.02
CA SER A 265 -0.24 19.25 -11.66
C SER A 265 -1.66 19.38 -12.23
N PRO A 266 -1.89 18.98 -13.50
CA PRO A 266 -3.22 19.00 -14.09
C PRO A 266 -4.21 18.06 -13.41
N LEU A 267 -3.72 17.08 -12.65
CA LEU A 267 -4.56 16.16 -11.89
C LEU A 267 -5.48 16.88 -10.90
N TRP A 268 -5.05 18.00 -10.31
CA TRP A 268 -5.87 18.79 -9.39
C TRP A 268 -7.14 19.39 -10.03
N LEU A 269 -7.13 19.57 -11.35
CA LEU A 269 -8.20 20.23 -12.09
C LEU A 269 -9.29 19.26 -12.57
N LEU A 270 -9.08 17.95 -12.44
CA LEU A 270 -10.03 16.93 -12.91
C LEU A 270 -11.20 16.76 -11.93
N PRO A 271 -12.45 17.09 -12.36
CA PRO A 271 -13.60 17.06 -11.45
C PRO A 271 -14.01 15.65 -11.02
N ASN A 272 -13.65 14.64 -11.79
CA ASN A 272 -13.94 13.23 -11.57
C ASN A 272 -12.75 12.44 -11.00
N LEU A 273 -11.74 13.14 -10.47
CA LEU A 273 -10.61 12.56 -9.77
C LEU A 273 -10.65 12.93 -8.28
N PHE A 274 -10.44 11.93 -7.43
CA PHE A 274 -10.24 12.12 -5.99
C PHE A 274 -8.80 11.72 -5.63
N ILE A 275 -8.05 12.65 -5.04
CA ILE A 275 -6.64 12.43 -4.69
C ILE A 275 -6.46 12.57 -3.19
N THR A 276 -5.68 11.66 -2.59
CA THR A 276 -5.24 11.75 -1.21
C THR A 276 -3.71 11.65 -1.12
N PRO A 277 -3.09 12.27 -0.11
CA PRO A 277 -1.63 12.39 -0.04
C PRO A 277 -0.99 11.14 0.61
N HIS A 278 -1.19 9.96 0.00
CA HIS A 278 -0.63 8.66 0.43
C HIS A 278 -0.97 8.34 1.91
N THR A 279 -2.25 8.44 2.24
CA THR A 279 -2.75 8.38 3.63
C THR A 279 -3.63 7.17 3.92
N SER A 280 -3.95 6.34 2.92
CA SER A 280 -4.84 5.17 3.09
C SER A 280 -4.39 4.17 4.15
N ALA A 281 -3.09 4.14 4.45
CA ALA A 281 -2.51 3.27 5.48
C ALA A 281 -2.53 3.85 6.90
N ILE A 282 -2.85 5.15 7.07
CA ILE A 282 -2.81 5.82 8.37
C ILE A 282 -3.91 5.27 9.28
N SER A 283 -3.52 4.86 10.49
CA SER A 283 -4.44 4.33 11.49
C SER A 283 -3.84 4.47 12.89
N PRO A 284 -4.64 4.80 13.91
CA PRO A 284 -4.17 4.79 15.30
C PRO A 284 -3.63 3.43 15.75
N ALA A 285 -4.14 2.32 15.17
CA ALA A 285 -3.70 0.96 15.50
C ALA A 285 -2.41 0.51 14.75
N LEU A 286 -1.84 1.36 13.89
CA LEU A 286 -0.72 0.98 13.02
C LEU A 286 0.54 0.64 13.83
N LYS A 287 0.89 1.48 14.81
CA LYS A 287 2.07 1.26 15.66
C LYS A 287 1.97 -0.05 16.43
N GLY A 288 0.81 -0.36 17.02
CA GLY A 288 0.57 -1.63 17.70
C GLY A 288 0.77 -2.83 16.79
N ARG A 289 0.21 -2.83 15.56
CA ARG A 289 0.40 -3.92 14.59
C ARG A 289 1.86 -4.11 14.16
N ILE A 290 2.61 -3.01 14.04
CA ILE A 290 4.06 -3.07 13.73
C ILE A 290 4.81 -3.66 14.91
N THR A 291 4.48 -3.24 16.13
CA THR A 291 5.05 -3.77 17.36
C THR A 291 4.81 -5.28 17.48
N ASP A 292 3.56 -5.74 17.29
CA ASP A 292 3.21 -7.16 17.34
C ASP A 292 4.01 -7.99 16.31
N LEU A 293 4.09 -7.49 15.06
CA LEU A 293 4.88 -8.16 14.02
C LEU A 293 6.38 -8.19 14.34
N PHE A 294 6.91 -7.09 14.88
CA PHE A 294 8.32 -7.02 15.27
C PHE A 294 8.64 -7.97 16.43
N LEU A 295 7.79 -8.00 17.44
CA LEU A 295 7.98 -8.88 18.61
C LEU A 295 7.86 -10.37 18.24
N ASP A 296 6.90 -10.75 17.38
CA ASP A 296 6.82 -12.13 16.86
C ASP A 296 8.09 -12.49 16.06
N ASN A 297 8.57 -11.59 15.22
CA ASN A 297 9.82 -11.82 14.49
C ASN A 297 11.06 -11.81 15.41
N LEU A 298 11.08 -11.00 16.45
CA LEU A 298 12.17 -11.02 17.44
C LEU A 298 12.22 -12.36 18.21
N GLU A 299 11.06 -12.89 18.61
CA GLU A 299 10.97 -14.21 19.22
C GLU A 299 11.49 -15.30 18.26
N ARG A 300 11.09 -15.24 16.98
CA ARG A 300 11.54 -16.15 15.94
C ARG A 300 13.06 -16.05 15.72
N TYR A 301 13.59 -14.83 15.64
CA TYR A 301 15.02 -14.58 15.47
C TYR A 301 15.82 -15.19 16.61
N ARG A 302 15.41 -14.93 17.87
CA ARG A 302 16.05 -15.49 19.07
C ARG A 302 15.97 -17.01 19.12
N GLY A 303 14.86 -17.57 18.64
CA GLY A 303 14.63 -19.02 18.57
C GLY A 303 15.20 -19.69 17.31
N ASN A 304 15.94 -18.96 16.48
CA ASN A 304 16.46 -19.44 15.18
C ASN A 304 15.36 -20.07 14.30
N LYS A 305 14.14 -19.48 14.33
CA LYS A 305 12.99 -19.89 13.53
C LYS A 305 12.87 -19.01 12.27
N PRO A 306 12.25 -19.48 11.18
CA PRO A 306 12.00 -18.65 10.00
C PRO A 306 11.24 -17.38 10.36
N LEU A 307 11.72 -16.21 9.90
CA LEU A 307 11.06 -14.93 10.09
C LEU A 307 9.85 -14.81 9.17
N ARG A 308 8.86 -14.00 9.57
CA ARG A 308 7.74 -13.62 8.71
C ARG A 308 8.14 -12.48 7.78
N ASN A 309 7.50 -12.43 6.64
CA ASN A 309 7.62 -11.34 5.65
C ASN A 309 9.07 -11.08 5.20
N VAL A 310 9.86 -12.15 5.03
CA VAL A 310 11.22 -12.04 4.47
C VAL A 310 11.12 -11.58 3.03
N VAL A 311 11.81 -10.50 2.73
CA VAL A 311 11.83 -9.86 1.41
C VAL A 311 12.73 -10.65 0.45
N ASN A 312 12.23 -10.96 -0.72
CA ASN A 312 13.07 -11.41 -1.83
C ASN A 312 13.78 -10.20 -2.43
N LYS A 313 15.05 -9.99 -2.07
CA LYS A 313 15.83 -8.82 -2.51
C LYS A 313 15.95 -8.72 -4.04
N LYS A 314 15.92 -9.85 -4.77
CA LYS A 314 15.98 -9.88 -6.24
C LYS A 314 14.65 -9.49 -6.88
N ALA A 315 13.55 -9.90 -6.28
CA ALA A 315 12.21 -9.57 -6.76
C ALA A 315 11.75 -8.17 -6.32
N GLY A 316 12.38 -7.57 -5.29
CA GLY A 316 12.05 -6.24 -4.78
C GLY A 316 10.83 -6.19 -3.84
N TYR A 317 10.36 -7.36 -3.37
CA TYR A 317 9.20 -7.46 -2.46
C TYR A 317 9.20 -8.76 -1.65
#